data_6fad7aff133a0d4a61314de0bcb31f80
#
_entry.id   6fad7aff133a0d4a61314de0bcb31f80
#
_cell.length_a   1.000
_cell.length_b   1.000
_cell.length_c   1.000
_cell.angle_alpha   90.00
_cell.angle_beta   90.00
_cell.angle_gamma   90.00
#
_symmetry.space_group_name_H-M   'P 1'
#
loop_
_entity.id
_entity.type
_entity.pdbx_description
1 polymer ?
#
loop_
_entity_poly.entity_id
_entity_poly.type
_entity_poly.pdbx_seq_one_letter_code
_entity_poly.pdbx_strand_id
1 'polypeptide(L)'
;MHIRRLLCAITIAVLCVGGFCVSAGYAEGIKNAPANYVMVYYFHGNFRCVNCKTIEQYTKEAVEEYFQKELDAGKVAFKVINVETKGNEHFTNDYQLYTKSVVLSLVKNGKEVKFDNLIKVWEHLRNKDAFHQYIKSEVEKYLKEL
;
A
#
# COMPACT_ATOMS: atom_id res chain seq x y z
N MET A 1 39.51 -53.73 44.30
CA MET A 1 40.44 -54.32 43.32
C MET A 1 40.23 -53.61 41.98
N HIS A 2 41.15 -52.76 41.62
CA HIS A 2 41.57 -52.33 40.26
C HIS A 2 40.46 -52.09 39.22
N ILE A 3 40.42 -51.09 38.38
CA ILE A 3 41.51 -50.47 37.59
C ILE A 3 40.96 -49.28 36.78
N ARG A 4 41.69 -48.21 36.75
CA ARG A 4 42.15 -47.34 35.65
C ARG A 4 41.15 -46.51 34.84
N ARG A 5 41.21 -45.28 35.14
CA ARG A 5 41.43 -44.05 34.34
C ARG A 5 41.65 -44.29 32.83
N LEU A 6 40.84 -43.62 32.02
CA LEU A 6 41.31 -43.05 30.77
C LEU A 6 40.63 -41.71 30.51
N LEU A 7 41.42 -40.66 30.59
CA LEU A 7 41.10 -39.30 30.13
C LEU A 7 41.09 -39.32 28.60
N CYS A 8 40.01 -38.89 28.01
CA CYS A 8 40.04 -38.53 26.60
C CYS A 8 39.61 -37.06 26.46
N ALA A 9 40.60 -36.22 26.27
CA ALA A 9 40.42 -34.79 25.98
C ALA A 9 39.88 -34.66 24.57
N ILE A 10 38.64 -34.18 24.44
CA ILE A 10 38.10 -33.78 23.16
C ILE A 10 38.20 -32.27 23.08
N THR A 11 39.14 -31.81 22.29
CA THR A 11 39.28 -30.41 21.85
C THR A 11 38.15 -30.08 20.90
N ILE A 12 37.20 -29.27 21.34
CA ILE A 12 36.18 -28.72 20.45
C ILE A 12 36.77 -27.51 19.75
N ALA A 13 37.06 -27.67 18.47
CA ALA A 13 37.40 -26.56 17.57
C ALA A 13 36.13 -25.76 17.30
N VAL A 14 36.08 -24.55 17.82
CA VAL A 14 35.01 -23.58 17.52
C VAL A 14 35.29 -23.00 16.13
N LEU A 15 34.60 -23.50 15.11
CA LEU A 15 34.52 -22.84 13.82
C LEU A 15 33.56 -21.65 13.93
N CYS A 16 34.11 -20.44 13.99
CA CYS A 16 33.36 -19.21 13.75
C CYS A 16 32.96 -19.15 12.26
N VAL A 17 31.75 -19.67 11.95
CA VAL A 17 31.11 -19.39 10.66
C VAL A 17 30.54 -17.99 10.77
N GLY A 18 31.17 -17.04 10.07
CA GLY A 18 30.71 -15.67 9.94
C GLY A 18 29.29 -15.62 9.38
N GLY A 19 28.33 -15.35 10.23
CA GLY A 19 26.95 -15.11 9.82
C GLY A 19 26.87 -13.81 9.05
N PHE A 20 26.65 -13.92 7.75
CA PHE A 20 26.27 -12.80 6.89
C PHE A 20 24.85 -12.40 7.30
N CYS A 21 24.71 -11.40 8.18
CA CYS A 21 23.43 -10.78 8.46
C CYS A 21 22.99 -10.05 7.20
N VAL A 22 22.21 -10.72 6.36
CA VAL A 22 21.42 -10.08 5.32
C VAL A 22 20.30 -9.35 6.05
N SER A 23 20.44 -8.04 6.22
CA SER A 23 19.35 -7.19 6.67
C SER A 23 18.29 -7.19 5.56
N ALA A 24 17.30 -8.08 5.70
CA ALA A 24 16.08 -8.03 4.91
C ALA A 24 15.39 -6.70 5.24
N GLY A 25 15.42 -5.78 4.27
CA GLY A 25 14.68 -4.54 4.35
C GLY A 25 13.20 -4.84 4.59
N TYR A 26 12.66 -4.20 5.60
CA TYR A 26 11.25 -4.33 5.98
C TYR A 26 10.36 -3.74 4.89
N ALA A 27 9.98 -4.56 3.94
CA ALA A 27 8.74 -4.36 3.23
C ALA A 27 7.64 -4.80 4.21
N GLU A 28 7.06 -3.87 4.96
CA GLU A 28 5.76 -4.09 5.60
C GLU A 28 4.70 -4.18 4.51
N GLY A 29 4.76 -5.27 3.76
CA GLY A 29 3.70 -5.72 2.89
C GLY A 29 2.57 -6.25 3.75
N ILE A 30 1.35 -5.90 3.43
CA ILE A 30 0.11 -6.45 3.98
C ILE A 30 0.21 -7.98 3.88
N LYS A 31 0.57 -8.64 4.99
CA LYS A 31 0.92 -10.08 5.02
C LYS A 31 -0.23 -11.02 4.65
N ASN A 32 -1.45 -10.50 4.37
CA ASN A 32 -2.62 -11.26 3.95
C ASN A 32 -3.54 -10.48 2.99
N ALA A 33 -3.01 -9.60 2.15
CA ALA A 33 -3.84 -8.99 1.11
C ALA A 33 -4.33 -10.09 0.16
N PRO A 34 -5.63 -10.14 -0.16
CA PRO A 34 -6.12 -11.06 -1.17
C PRO A 34 -5.38 -10.81 -2.49
N ALA A 35 -5.25 -11.86 -3.31
CA ALA A 35 -4.55 -11.77 -4.60
C ALA A 35 -5.21 -10.76 -5.56
N ASN A 36 -6.50 -10.45 -5.30
CA ASN A 36 -7.31 -9.54 -6.10
C ASN A 36 -7.92 -8.47 -5.20
N TYR A 37 -7.65 -7.20 -5.49
CA TYR A 37 -8.19 -6.06 -4.74
C TYR A 37 -8.18 -4.78 -5.57
N VAL A 38 -8.92 -3.79 -5.09
CA VAL A 38 -8.90 -2.41 -5.61
C VAL A 38 -8.10 -1.54 -4.66
N MET A 39 -7.06 -0.90 -5.16
CA MET A 39 -6.31 0.08 -4.41
C MET A 39 -6.81 1.48 -4.76
N VAL A 40 -7.17 2.25 -3.76
CA VAL A 40 -7.50 3.68 -3.87
C VAL A 40 -6.30 4.46 -3.37
N TYR A 41 -5.59 5.10 -4.28
CA TYR A 41 -4.48 5.97 -3.94
C TYR A 41 -4.92 7.43 -3.86
N TYR A 42 -4.38 8.16 -2.89
CA TYR A 42 -4.30 9.60 -2.96
C TYR A 42 -2.85 10.04 -3.05
N PHE A 43 -2.49 10.68 -4.14
CA PHE A 43 -1.14 11.19 -4.39
C PHE A 43 -1.04 12.69 -4.13
N HIS A 44 0.03 13.10 -3.41
CA HIS A 44 0.33 14.49 -3.12
C HIS A 44 1.83 14.76 -3.12
N GLY A 45 2.24 16.02 -3.14
CA GLY A 45 3.61 16.47 -2.89
C GLY A 45 3.76 17.07 -1.49
N ASN A 46 4.93 17.63 -1.19
CA ASN A 46 5.22 18.28 0.10
C ASN A 46 4.29 19.47 0.37
N PHE A 47 3.97 20.24 -0.67
CA PHE A 47 3.04 21.35 -0.53
C PHE A 47 1.59 20.86 -0.45
N ARG A 48 0.92 21.20 0.66
CA ARG A 48 -0.44 20.76 1.01
C ARG A 48 -1.37 21.98 1.12
N CYS A 49 -2.10 22.31 0.05
CA CYS A 49 -3.14 23.35 0.05
C CYS A 49 -4.42 22.87 0.75
N VAL A 50 -5.36 23.80 1.02
CA VAL A 50 -6.66 23.46 1.61
C VAL A 50 -7.39 22.42 0.74
N ASN A 51 -7.54 22.69 -0.55
CA ASN A 51 -8.17 21.74 -1.49
C ASN A 51 -7.48 20.38 -1.51
N CYS A 52 -6.15 20.36 -1.40
CA CYS A 52 -5.39 19.10 -1.34
C CYS A 52 -5.79 18.25 -0.14
N LYS A 53 -5.91 18.87 1.03
CA LYS A 53 -6.36 18.20 2.26
C LYS A 53 -7.82 17.77 2.17
N THR A 54 -8.68 18.58 1.53
CA THR A 54 -10.09 18.26 1.32
C THR A 54 -10.26 17.03 0.42
N ILE A 55 -9.50 16.92 -0.69
CA ILE A 55 -9.56 15.73 -1.56
C ILE A 55 -9.17 14.48 -0.77
N GLU A 56 -8.09 14.53 -0.01
CA GLU A 56 -7.65 13.40 0.82
C GLU A 56 -8.73 13.00 1.82
N GLN A 57 -9.24 13.98 2.57
CA GLN A 57 -10.26 13.74 3.58
C GLN A 57 -11.54 13.14 2.98
N TYR A 58 -12.08 13.75 1.92
CA TYR A 58 -13.32 13.27 1.29
C TYR A 58 -13.15 11.90 0.64
N THR A 59 -11.97 11.63 0.04
CA THR A 59 -11.68 10.30 -0.50
C THR A 59 -11.65 9.25 0.60
N LYS A 60 -10.95 9.54 1.71
CA LYS A 60 -10.87 8.64 2.86
C LYS A 60 -12.27 8.38 3.45
N GLU A 61 -13.03 9.44 3.73
CA GLU A 61 -14.38 9.35 4.28
C GLU A 61 -15.30 8.52 3.37
N ALA A 62 -15.29 8.76 2.06
CA ALA A 62 -16.10 7.99 1.11
C ALA A 62 -15.72 6.50 1.10
N VAL A 63 -14.42 6.18 1.13
CA VAL A 63 -13.97 4.79 1.16
C VAL A 63 -14.37 4.11 2.48
N GLU A 64 -14.21 4.78 3.62
CA GLU A 64 -14.59 4.24 4.93
C GLU A 64 -16.13 4.10 5.06
N GLU A 65 -16.90 5.07 4.57
CA GLU A 65 -18.37 5.06 4.67
C GLU A 65 -19.02 3.97 3.83
N TYR A 66 -18.56 3.79 2.59
CA TYR A 66 -19.23 2.88 1.64
C TYR A 66 -18.60 1.50 1.50
N PHE A 67 -17.33 1.34 1.89
CA PHE A 67 -16.57 0.13 1.61
C PHE A 67 -15.90 -0.49 2.85
N GLN A 68 -16.44 -0.22 4.06
CA GLN A 68 -15.85 -0.75 5.29
C GLN A 68 -15.74 -2.29 5.25
N LYS A 69 -16.74 -2.99 4.71
CA LYS A 69 -16.72 -4.46 4.58
C LYS A 69 -15.63 -4.94 3.62
N GLU A 70 -15.44 -4.23 2.53
CA GLU A 70 -14.41 -4.52 1.53
C GLU A 70 -13.02 -4.18 2.04
N LEU A 71 -12.88 -3.11 2.86
CA LEU A 71 -11.64 -2.78 3.57
C LEU A 71 -11.27 -3.90 4.54
N ASP A 72 -12.21 -4.34 5.38
CA ASP A 72 -12.00 -5.43 6.36
C ASP A 72 -11.67 -6.76 5.68
N ALA A 73 -12.26 -7.01 4.51
CA ALA A 73 -11.98 -8.19 3.68
C ALA A 73 -10.70 -8.05 2.83
N GLY A 74 -10.05 -6.89 2.84
CA GLY A 74 -8.88 -6.59 2.00
C GLY A 74 -9.18 -6.46 0.51
N LYS A 75 -10.46 -6.42 0.10
CA LYS A 75 -10.87 -6.23 -1.30
C LYS A 75 -10.75 -4.78 -1.78
N VAL A 76 -10.76 -3.84 -0.85
CA VAL A 76 -10.43 -2.43 -1.07
C VAL A 76 -9.31 -2.05 -0.11
N ALA A 77 -8.39 -1.21 -0.56
CA ALA A 77 -7.38 -0.61 0.29
C ALA A 77 -7.26 0.88 -0.05
N PHE A 78 -6.99 1.72 0.95
CA PHE A 78 -6.75 3.15 0.77
C PHE A 78 -5.32 3.49 1.19
N LYS A 79 -4.61 4.25 0.36
CA LYS A 79 -3.23 4.64 0.65
C LYS A 79 -2.96 6.09 0.23
N VAL A 80 -2.37 6.85 1.14
CA VAL A 80 -1.89 8.22 0.89
C VAL A 80 -0.39 8.15 0.61
N ILE A 81 0.04 8.74 -0.51
CA ILE A 81 1.44 8.72 -0.95
C ILE A 81 1.92 10.13 -1.26
N ASN A 82 3.02 10.51 -0.62
CA ASN A 82 3.78 11.69 -1.02
C ASN A 82 4.77 11.28 -2.11
N VAL A 83 4.55 11.76 -3.35
CA VAL A 83 5.39 11.45 -4.52
C VAL A 83 6.77 12.10 -4.48
N GLU A 84 6.99 13.09 -3.60
CA GLU A 84 8.29 13.73 -3.41
C GLU A 84 9.14 13.05 -2.32
N THR A 85 8.61 12.02 -1.66
CA THR A 85 9.38 11.19 -0.73
C THR A 85 10.28 10.25 -1.52
N LYS A 86 11.54 10.14 -1.10
CA LYS A 86 12.52 9.25 -1.73
C LYS A 86 11.97 7.83 -1.91
N GLY A 87 11.99 7.36 -3.13
CA GLY A 87 11.48 6.04 -3.54
C GLY A 87 10.04 6.06 -4.09
N ASN A 88 9.32 7.18 -3.96
CA ASN A 88 7.94 7.34 -4.48
C ASN A 88 7.88 8.14 -5.78
N GLU A 89 9.00 8.70 -6.25
CA GLU A 89 9.05 9.60 -7.39
C GLU A 89 8.54 8.93 -8.68
N HIS A 90 8.73 7.61 -8.79
CA HIS A 90 8.29 6.81 -9.93
C HIS A 90 6.78 6.89 -10.17
N PHE A 91 5.97 7.02 -9.11
CA PHE A 91 4.51 7.11 -9.24
C PHE A 91 4.05 8.27 -10.11
N THR A 92 4.83 9.36 -10.18
CA THR A 92 4.52 10.50 -11.05
C THR A 92 4.45 10.09 -12.51
N ASN A 93 5.39 9.27 -12.95
CA ASN A 93 5.42 8.76 -14.32
C ASN A 93 4.46 7.59 -14.53
N ASP A 94 4.41 6.64 -13.57
CA ASP A 94 3.60 5.43 -13.67
C ASP A 94 2.11 5.76 -13.82
N TYR A 95 1.61 6.75 -13.08
CA TYR A 95 0.21 7.18 -13.11
C TYR A 95 -0.03 8.50 -13.82
N GLN A 96 0.98 9.06 -14.52
CA GLN A 96 0.91 10.32 -15.27
C GLN A 96 0.34 11.47 -14.41
N LEU A 97 0.93 11.68 -13.23
CA LEU A 97 0.42 12.62 -12.25
C LEU A 97 0.93 14.04 -12.56
N TYR A 98 0.01 14.95 -12.88
CA TYR A 98 0.31 16.38 -13.10
C TYR A 98 -0.07 17.24 -11.89
N THR A 99 -0.88 16.72 -10.98
CA THR A 99 -1.36 17.40 -9.78
C THR A 99 -1.68 16.38 -8.69
N LYS A 100 -2.22 16.83 -7.55
CA LYS A 100 -2.74 15.95 -6.52
C LYS A 100 -3.89 15.14 -7.11
N SER A 101 -3.82 13.84 -7.01
CA SER A 101 -4.69 12.93 -7.74
C SER A 101 -5.23 11.81 -6.86
N VAL A 102 -6.46 11.41 -7.14
CA VAL A 102 -7.00 10.13 -6.68
C VAL A 102 -6.89 9.14 -7.83
N VAL A 103 -6.28 8.00 -7.59
CA VAL A 103 -6.10 6.95 -8.59
C VAL A 103 -6.70 5.65 -8.07
N LEU A 104 -7.51 4.99 -8.89
CA LEU A 104 -7.93 3.62 -8.67
C LEU A 104 -6.99 2.68 -9.43
N SER A 105 -6.54 1.64 -8.77
CA SER A 105 -5.72 0.58 -9.37
C SER A 105 -6.37 -0.76 -9.10
N LEU A 106 -6.59 -1.54 -10.15
CA LEU A 106 -7.10 -2.91 -10.08
C LEU A 106 -5.94 -3.88 -10.04
N VAL A 107 -5.83 -4.61 -8.94
CA VAL A 107 -4.79 -5.63 -8.76
C VAL A 107 -5.44 -7.01 -8.88
N LYS A 108 -4.90 -7.86 -9.76
CA LYS A 108 -5.29 -9.26 -9.93
C LYS A 108 -4.05 -10.15 -9.86
N ASN A 109 -4.12 -11.19 -9.06
CA ASN A 109 -3.00 -12.12 -8.82
C ASN A 109 -1.71 -11.37 -8.38
N GLY A 110 -1.88 -10.31 -7.55
CA GLY A 110 -0.79 -9.50 -7.05
C GLY A 110 -0.14 -8.56 -8.07
N LYS A 111 -0.74 -8.39 -9.27
CA LYS A 111 -0.26 -7.48 -10.32
C LYS A 111 -1.32 -6.45 -10.67
N GLU A 112 -0.90 -5.19 -10.82
CA GLU A 112 -1.77 -4.16 -11.38
C GLU A 112 -2.10 -4.50 -12.84
N VAL A 113 -3.39 -4.51 -13.17
CA VAL A 113 -3.89 -4.82 -14.51
C VAL A 113 -4.47 -3.60 -15.22
N LYS A 114 -4.91 -2.60 -14.46
CA LYS A 114 -5.33 -1.29 -14.98
C LYS A 114 -5.37 -0.26 -13.86
N PHE A 115 -5.35 1.01 -14.23
CA PHE A 115 -5.63 2.13 -13.33
C PHE A 115 -6.42 3.22 -14.03
N ASP A 116 -7.09 4.05 -13.25
CA ASP A 116 -7.77 5.27 -13.69
C ASP A 116 -7.45 6.44 -12.74
N ASN A 117 -7.09 7.59 -13.31
CA ASN A 117 -6.92 8.83 -12.56
C ASN A 117 -8.27 9.56 -12.50
N LEU A 118 -8.82 9.71 -11.30
CA LEU A 118 -10.15 10.27 -11.06
C LEU A 118 -10.14 11.81 -11.11
N ILE A 119 -9.88 12.39 -12.28
CA ILE A 119 -9.70 13.85 -12.44
C ILE A 119 -10.92 14.68 -12.00
N LYS A 120 -12.15 14.12 -12.06
CA LYS A 120 -13.39 14.80 -11.66
C LYS A 120 -13.50 15.09 -10.16
N VAL A 121 -12.62 14.55 -9.31
CA VAL A 121 -12.56 14.92 -7.89
C VAL A 121 -12.38 16.42 -7.70
N TRP A 122 -11.72 17.11 -8.65
CA TRP A 122 -11.55 18.55 -8.63
C TRP A 122 -12.83 19.32 -8.92
N GLU A 123 -13.72 18.77 -9.73
CA GLU A 123 -15.02 19.37 -10.09
C GLU A 123 -15.98 19.29 -8.89
N HIS A 124 -15.89 18.23 -8.10
CA HIS A 124 -16.81 17.95 -6.98
C HIS A 124 -16.38 18.54 -5.63
N LEU A 125 -15.24 19.22 -5.54
CA LEU A 125 -14.70 19.75 -4.27
C LEU A 125 -15.66 20.61 -3.45
N ARG A 126 -16.55 21.33 -4.12
CA ARG A 126 -17.53 22.22 -3.46
C ARG A 126 -18.80 21.52 -2.99
N ASN A 127 -18.96 20.25 -3.34
CA ASN A 127 -20.12 19.44 -2.99
C ASN A 127 -19.65 18.07 -2.48
N LYS A 128 -19.61 17.94 -1.15
CA LYS A 128 -19.12 16.72 -0.50
C LYS A 128 -19.90 15.48 -0.93
N ASP A 129 -21.23 15.58 -0.99
CA ASP A 129 -22.08 14.43 -1.34
C ASP A 129 -21.82 13.98 -2.80
N ALA A 130 -21.70 14.94 -3.72
CA ALA A 130 -21.35 14.62 -5.12
C ALA A 130 -19.95 14.01 -5.22
N PHE A 131 -18.99 14.49 -4.42
CA PHE A 131 -17.65 13.91 -4.34
C PHE A 131 -17.71 12.46 -3.85
N HIS A 132 -18.39 12.21 -2.73
CA HIS A 132 -18.54 10.88 -2.14
C HIS A 132 -19.23 9.92 -3.11
N GLN A 133 -20.33 10.34 -3.76
CA GLN A 133 -21.03 9.51 -4.74
C GLN A 133 -20.16 9.21 -5.96
N TYR A 134 -19.32 10.15 -6.40
CA TYR A 134 -18.37 9.92 -7.48
C TYR A 134 -17.34 8.85 -7.08
N ILE A 135 -16.67 9.00 -5.93
CA ILE A 135 -15.72 7.97 -5.44
C ILE A 135 -16.41 6.61 -5.34
N LYS A 136 -17.61 6.57 -4.71
CA LYS A 136 -18.38 5.34 -4.57
C LYS A 136 -18.61 4.66 -5.92
N SER A 137 -19.13 5.40 -6.90
CA SER A 137 -19.48 4.85 -8.21
C SER A 137 -18.27 4.30 -8.95
N GLU A 138 -17.12 4.97 -8.86
CA GLU A 138 -15.90 4.53 -9.54
C GLU A 138 -15.30 3.27 -8.86
N VAL A 139 -15.26 3.23 -7.52
CA VAL A 139 -14.79 2.04 -6.79
C VAL A 139 -15.72 0.83 -7.04
N GLU A 140 -17.05 1.03 -7.06
CA GLU A 140 -18.00 -0.04 -7.37
C GLU A 140 -17.80 -0.65 -8.77
N LYS A 141 -17.42 0.17 -9.76
CA LYS A 141 -17.09 -0.34 -11.12
C LYS A 141 -15.89 -1.29 -11.06
N TYR A 142 -14.86 -0.92 -10.32
CA TYR A 142 -13.65 -1.72 -10.15
C TYR A 142 -13.90 -3.01 -9.36
N LEU A 143 -14.73 -2.94 -8.32
CA LEU A 143 -15.10 -4.12 -7.53
C LEU A 143 -15.86 -5.17 -8.34
N LYS A 144 -16.65 -4.76 -9.35
CA LYS A 144 -17.34 -5.69 -10.26
C LYS A 144 -16.39 -6.45 -11.18
N GLU A 145 -15.16 -5.98 -11.29
CA GLU A 145 -14.15 -6.61 -12.13
C GLU A 145 -13.23 -7.57 -11.35
N LEU A 146 -13.34 -7.65 -10.01
CA LEU A 146 -12.59 -8.61 -9.19
C LEU A 146 -13.09 -10.02 -9.41
#